data_03c83bf65bfd28fd2e47a235a8df381d
#
_entry.id   03c83bf65bfd28fd2e47a235a8df381d
#
_cell.length_a   1.000
_cell.length_b   1.000
_cell.length_c   1.000
_cell.angle_alpha   90.00
_cell.angle_beta   90.00
_cell.angle_gamma   90.00
#
_symmetry.space_group_name_H-M   'P 1'
#
loop_
_entity.id
_entity.type
_entity.pdbx_description
1 polymer ?
#
loop_
_entity_poly.entity_id
_entity_poly.type
_entity_poly.pdbx_seq_one_letter_code
_entity_poly.pdbx_strand_id
1 'polypeptide(L)'
;HTRCLSDWSSDVCSSDLFAYAFVTCVVLGGIELFVFQGPLSERLNRLSFTALLAVRSAVYAVIIIAIQLLQVGERVAGLPYQTSITDFWFSIAYSAAISLVLNFGFSIATLIGPRVFMNFVTGRYHSPVEEDRFVLFVDIAGSTGLAERLGGVGIHRFLDRTFRLLTESVVDYRGEVLNYVGDEVIVTWPERLGAVDCRPLRCFVAMRNALQKAAPQFEREFGAVPQIRGSLHFGPVIVGEIGDVKPAIVFNGDVMNTAARLEELSRKVDGGFLASRAAMARFTAPPPFPVSDLGRLPIRGRVDGIDVVGIGAVA
;
A
#
# COMPACT_ATOMS: atom_id res chain seq x y z
N HIS A 1 -3.05 -45.72 42.35
CA HIS A 1 -3.64 -44.37 42.67
C HIS A 1 -2.68 -43.18 42.41
N THR A 2 -1.52 -43.41 41.78
CA THR A 2 -0.52 -42.35 41.51
C THR A 2 -0.47 -41.88 40.04
N ARG A 3 -1.31 -42.38 39.18
CA ARG A 3 -1.36 -42.00 37.77
C ARG A 3 -2.31 -40.82 37.43
N CYS A 4 -3.27 -40.48 38.29
CA CYS A 4 -4.23 -39.41 38.05
C CYS A 4 -3.73 -37.99 38.39
N LEU A 5 -2.62 -37.86 39.12
CA LEU A 5 -2.08 -36.52 39.51
C LEU A 5 -1.06 -35.95 38.51
N SER A 6 -0.52 -36.78 37.62
CA SER A 6 0.43 -36.29 36.59
C SER A 6 -0.24 -35.66 35.38
N ASP A 7 -1.47 -36.06 35.04
CA ASP A 7 -2.19 -35.53 33.87
C ASP A 7 -2.79 -34.14 34.13
N TRP A 8 -3.20 -33.85 35.39
CA TRP A 8 -3.76 -32.53 35.72
C TRP A 8 -2.72 -31.40 35.74
N SER A 9 -1.47 -31.71 36.05
CA SER A 9 -0.40 -30.71 36.10
C SER A 9 0.10 -30.32 34.69
N SER A 10 -0.02 -31.22 33.70
CA SER A 10 0.33 -30.94 32.33
C SER A 10 -0.70 -30.06 31.61
N ASP A 11 -1.99 -30.23 31.90
CA ASP A 11 -3.07 -29.49 31.27
C ASP A 11 -3.14 -28.03 31.77
N VAL A 12 -2.92 -27.81 33.07
CA VAL A 12 -2.85 -26.44 33.63
C VAL A 12 -1.62 -25.69 33.12
N CYS A 13 -0.49 -26.34 33.00
CA CYS A 13 0.74 -25.72 32.47
C CYS A 13 0.62 -25.32 30.97
N SER A 14 -0.14 -26.10 30.16
CA SER A 14 -0.37 -25.79 28.78
C SER A 14 -1.33 -24.61 28.60
N SER A 15 -2.41 -24.51 29.41
CA SER A 15 -3.38 -23.41 29.29
C SER A 15 -2.78 -22.06 29.63
N ASP A 16 -1.91 -21.98 30.63
CA ASP A 16 -1.26 -20.73 31.03
C ASP A 16 -0.23 -20.27 29.98
N LEU A 17 0.53 -21.20 29.40
CA LEU A 17 1.45 -20.90 28.31
C LEU A 17 0.72 -20.30 27.09
N PHE A 18 -0.44 -20.88 26.74
CA PHE A 18 -1.29 -20.35 25.67
C PHE A 18 -1.84 -18.96 26.00
N ALA A 19 -2.27 -18.71 27.23
CA ALA A 19 -2.78 -17.42 27.65
C ALA A 19 -1.70 -16.32 27.53
N TYR A 20 -0.49 -16.58 28.01
CA TYR A 20 0.63 -15.62 27.90
C TYR A 20 1.09 -15.42 26.45
N ALA A 21 1.14 -16.47 25.64
CA ALA A 21 1.45 -16.36 24.22
C ALA A 21 0.38 -15.50 23.51
N PHE A 22 -0.89 -15.70 23.81
CA PHE A 22 -1.99 -14.91 23.28
C PHE A 22 -1.89 -13.43 23.68
N VAL A 23 -1.67 -13.13 24.95
CA VAL A 23 -1.47 -11.76 25.45
C VAL A 23 -0.28 -11.10 24.75
N THR A 24 0.82 -11.81 24.63
CA THR A 24 2.01 -11.30 23.93
C THR A 24 1.69 -10.97 22.47
N CYS A 25 1.01 -11.85 21.74
CA CYS A 25 0.59 -11.61 20.36
C CYS A 25 -0.35 -10.41 20.23
N VAL A 26 -1.32 -10.26 21.13
CA VAL A 26 -2.26 -9.13 21.14
C VAL A 26 -1.54 -7.81 21.41
N VAL A 27 -0.63 -7.79 22.39
CA VAL A 27 0.14 -6.59 22.73
C VAL A 27 1.08 -6.20 21.58
N LEU A 28 1.82 -7.14 21.03
CA LEU A 28 2.72 -6.88 19.89
C LEU A 28 1.95 -6.45 18.64
N GLY A 29 0.84 -7.11 18.33
CA GLY A 29 -0.05 -6.73 17.24
C GLY A 29 -0.67 -5.35 17.42
N GLY A 30 -1.09 -5.02 18.62
CA GLY A 30 -1.59 -3.68 18.97
C GLY A 30 -0.54 -2.59 18.75
N ILE A 31 0.69 -2.82 19.20
CA ILE A 31 1.79 -1.87 19.00
C ILE A 31 2.14 -1.72 17.50
N GLU A 32 2.13 -2.82 16.76
CA GLU A 32 2.33 -2.74 15.31
C GLU A 32 1.27 -1.85 14.65
N LEU A 33 0.00 -2.03 14.96
CA LEU A 33 -1.10 -1.26 14.37
C LEU A 33 -1.12 0.21 14.82
N PHE A 34 -0.94 0.47 16.13
CA PHE A 34 -1.12 1.81 16.69
C PHE A 34 0.15 2.68 16.65
N VAL A 35 1.34 2.06 16.76
CA VAL A 35 2.62 2.80 16.81
C VAL A 35 3.29 2.80 15.44
N PHE A 36 3.49 1.63 14.83
CA PHE A 36 4.25 1.51 13.58
C PHE A 36 3.43 1.76 12.32
N GLN A 37 2.11 1.56 12.35
CA GLN A 37 1.20 1.92 11.26
C GLN A 37 0.31 3.14 11.59
N GLY A 38 0.43 3.69 12.79
CA GLY A 38 -0.30 4.86 13.28
C GLY A 38 0.38 6.19 12.96
N PRO A 39 0.01 7.26 13.67
CA PRO A 39 0.49 8.63 13.39
C PRO A 39 2.01 8.83 13.55
N LEU A 40 2.70 7.92 14.25
CA LEU A 40 4.16 7.93 14.33
C LEU A 40 4.85 7.34 13.09
N SER A 41 4.12 6.63 12.24
CA SER A 41 4.68 5.97 11.04
C SER A 41 5.42 6.93 10.12
N GLU A 42 4.95 8.16 9.95
CA GLU A 42 5.62 9.17 9.11
C GLU A 42 7.06 9.49 9.56
N ARG A 43 7.29 9.53 10.86
CA ARG A 43 8.64 9.78 11.41
C ARG A 43 9.51 8.53 11.32
N LEU A 44 8.93 7.37 11.57
CA LEU A 44 9.62 6.08 11.55
C LEU A 44 9.99 5.66 10.12
N ASN A 45 9.15 5.95 9.13
CA ASN A 45 9.42 5.67 7.72
C ASN A 45 10.55 6.52 7.10
N ARG A 46 11.07 7.50 7.83
CA ARG A 46 12.29 8.23 7.44
C ARG A 46 13.57 7.49 7.80
N LEU A 47 13.48 6.46 8.64
CA LEU A 47 14.61 5.64 9.02
C LEU A 47 14.98 4.66 7.89
N SER A 48 16.25 4.26 7.85
CA SER A 48 16.65 3.18 6.96
C SER A 48 15.97 1.87 7.37
N PHE A 49 15.83 0.94 6.44
CA PHE A 49 15.23 -0.39 6.70
C PHE A 49 15.86 -1.08 7.93
N THR A 50 17.19 -1.07 8.01
CA THR A 50 17.93 -1.67 9.13
C THR A 50 17.69 -0.95 10.46
N ALA A 51 17.60 0.38 10.45
CA ALA A 51 17.30 1.15 11.65
C ALA A 51 15.86 0.92 12.13
N LEU A 52 14.90 0.86 11.22
CA LEU A 52 13.51 0.57 11.55
C LEU A 52 13.37 -0.85 12.10
N LEU A 53 14.01 -1.83 11.50
CA LEU A 53 14.06 -3.21 11.98
C LEU A 53 14.66 -3.28 13.40
N ALA A 54 15.76 -2.58 13.65
CA ALA A 54 16.38 -2.53 14.97
C ALA A 54 15.49 -1.89 16.03
N VAL A 55 14.84 -0.77 15.72
CA VAL A 55 13.88 -0.10 16.64
C VAL A 55 12.71 -1.00 16.97
N ARG A 56 12.09 -1.64 15.99
CA ARG A 56 11.00 -2.59 16.19
C ARG A 56 11.45 -3.77 17.07
N SER A 57 12.61 -4.36 16.76
CA SER A 57 13.16 -5.48 17.53
C SER A 57 13.46 -5.08 18.98
N ALA A 58 13.98 -3.88 19.22
CA ALA A 58 14.23 -3.38 20.57
C ALA A 58 12.92 -3.18 21.35
N VAL A 59 11.89 -2.60 20.75
CA VAL A 59 10.59 -2.41 21.37
C VAL A 59 9.97 -3.78 21.74
N TYR A 60 10.02 -4.74 20.81
CA TYR A 60 9.48 -6.08 21.05
C TYR A 60 10.27 -6.80 22.16
N ALA A 61 11.60 -6.68 22.18
CA ALA A 61 12.41 -7.26 23.23
C ALA A 61 12.06 -6.70 24.62
N VAL A 62 11.88 -5.39 24.74
CA VAL A 62 11.46 -4.74 26.00
C VAL A 62 10.11 -5.27 26.46
N ILE A 63 9.14 -5.44 25.56
CA ILE A 63 7.81 -5.93 25.91
C ILE A 63 7.87 -7.39 26.33
N ILE A 64 8.59 -8.24 25.61
CA ILE A 64 8.76 -9.64 25.94
C ILE A 64 9.40 -9.76 27.33
N ILE A 65 10.47 -9.00 27.61
CA ILE A 65 11.13 -8.99 28.92
C ILE A 65 10.17 -8.52 30.00
N ALA A 66 9.39 -7.46 29.77
CA ALA A 66 8.41 -6.96 30.74
C ALA A 66 7.34 -8.01 31.07
N ILE A 67 6.80 -8.71 30.07
CA ILE A 67 5.82 -9.78 30.28
C ILE A 67 6.44 -10.94 31.07
N GLN A 68 7.69 -11.30 30.76
CA GLN A 68 8.38 -12.37 31.50
C GLN A 68 8.69 -11.99 32.95
N LEU A 69 9.04 -10.71 33.22
CA LEU A 69 9.23 -10.21 34.58
C LEU A 69 7.94 -10.22 35.40
N LEU A 70 6.79 -9.96 34.78
CA LEU A 70 5.48 -10.11 35.44
C LEU A 70 5.26 -11.55 35.90
N GLN A 71 5.59 -12.54 35.07
CA GLN A 71 5.49 -13.96 35.45
C GLN A 71 6.40 -14.33 36.64
N VAL A 72 7.60 -13.75 36.67
CA VAL A 72 8.49 -13.93 37.84
C VAL A 72 7.91 -13.27 39.07
N GLY A 73 7.28 -12.10 38.97
CA GLY A 73 6.59 -11.41 40.06
C GLY A 73 5.45 -12.23 40.65
N GLU A 74 4.64 -12.91 39.85
CA GLU A 74 3.58 -13.81 40.28
C GLU A 74 4.11 -15.00 41.08
N ARG A 75 5.29 -15.52 40.75
CA ARG A 75 5.98 -16.56 41.56
C ARG A 75 6.36 -16.05 42.93
N VAL A 76 6.93 -14.84 43.01
CA VAL A 76 7.34 -14.23 44.27
C VAL A 76 6.11 -13.98 45.18
N ALA A 77 4.95 -13.72 44.59
CA ALA A 77 3.69 -13.55 45.28
C ALA A 77 3.04 -14.87 45.75
N GLY A 78 3.65 -16.03 45.52
CA GLY A 78 3.18 -17.33 45.99
C GLY A 78 2.01 -17.94 45.21
N LEU A 79 1.77 -17.46 43.98
CA LEU A 79 0.81 -18.07 43.07
C LEU A 79 1.33 -19.41 42.52
N PRO A 80 0.47 -20.41 42.21
CA PRO A 80 0.85 -21.79 41.95
C PRO A 80 1.50 -22.02 40.57
N TYR A 81 2.34 -21.12 40.13
CA TYR A 81 3.01 -21.21 38.84
C TYR A 81 4.39 -21.87 38.98
N GLN A 82 4.53 -23.13 38.53
CA GLN A 82 5.79 -23.88 38.56
C GLN A 82 6.45 -23.94 37.17
N THR A 83 7.14 -22.91 36.76
CA THR A 83 8.04 -23.03 35.61
C THR A 83 9.49 -23.18 36.08
N SER A 84 10.24 -24.11 35.46
CA SER A 84 11.67 -24.27 35.65
C SER A 84 12.43 -23.04 35.10
N ILE A 85 13.65 -22.80 35.61
CA ILE A 85 14.53 -21.75 35.08
C ILE A 85 14.88 -22.01 33.60
N THR A 86 14.90 -23.29 33.21
CA THR A 86 15.05 -23.72 31.81
C THR A 86 13.87 -23.29 30.94
N ASP A 87 12.64 -23.42 31.43
CA ASP A 87 11.43 -23.01 30.70
C ASP A 87 11.39 -21.50 30.51
N PHE A 88 11.88 -20.74 31.47
CA PHE A 88 12.01 -19.29 31.37
C PHE A 88 12.93 -18.86 30.19
N TRP A 89 14.14 -19.46 30.13
CA TRP A 89 15.06 -19.13 29.03
C TRP A 89 14.58 -19.63 27.68
N PHE A 90 13.91 -20.80 27.66
CA PHE A 90 13.30 -21.32 26.46
C PHE A 90 12.16 -20.44 25.96
N SER A 91 11.31 -19.92 26.85
CA SER A 91 10.23 -18.98 26.54
C SER A 91 10.76 -17.67 25.96
N ILE A 92 11.84 -17.11 26.54
CA ILE A 92 12.47 -15.90 25.99
C ILE A 92 13.03 -16.16 24.58
N ALA A 93 13.78 -17.25 24.40
CA ALA A 93 14.40 -17.59 23.11
C ALA A 93 13.32 -17.82 22.03
N TYR A 94 12.26 -18.55 22.35
CA TYR A 94 11.14 -18.81 21.46
C TYR A 94 10.38 -17.51 21.10
N SER A 95 10.07 -16.67 22.09
CA SER A 95 9.40 -15.39 21.85
C SER A 95 10.26 -14.44 21.01
N ALA A 96 11.55 -14.40 21.25
CA ALA A 96 12.51 -13.60 20.47
C ALA A 96 12.60 -14.09 19.02
N ALA A 97 12.64 -15.40 18.80
CA ALA A 97 12.69 -16.00 17.47
C ALA A 97 11.41 -15.69 16.67
N ILE A 98 10.23 -15.89 17.28
CA ILE A 98 8.94 -15.56 16.62
C ILE A 98 8.86 -14.05 16.35
N SER A 99 9.22 -13.22 17.30
CA SER A 99 9.21 -11.77 17.15
C SER A 99 10.10 -11.32 15.98
N LEU A 100 11.29 -11.93 15.83
CA LEU A 100 12.19 -11.64 14.72
C LEU A 100 11.58 -12.02 13.37
N VAL A 101 10.98 -13.21 13.28
CA VAL A 101 10.33 -13.70 12.05
C VAL A 101 9.15 -12.80 11.67
N LEU A 102 8.28 -12.46 12.61
CA LEU A 102 7.15 -11.58 12.38
C LEU A 102 7.60 -10.16 11.97
N ASN A 103 8.58 -9.59 12.68
CA ASN A 103 9.13 -8.28 12.38
C ASN A 103 9.76 -8.24 10.98
N PHE A 104 10.49 -9.27 10.60
CA PHE A 104 11.05 -9.39 9.25
C PHE A 104 9.95 -9.50 8.19
N GLY A 105 8.93 -10.34 8.42
CA GLY A 105 7.76 -10.47 7.53
C GLY A 105 7.00 -9.15 7.36
N PHE A 106 6.72 -8.44 8.44
CA PHE A 106 6.09 -7.11 8.37
C PHE A 106 6.96 -6.08 7.65
N SER A 107 8.27 -6.12 7.87
CA SER A 107 9.21 -5.21 7.19
C SER A 107 9.24 -5.46 5.68
N ILE A 108 9.23 -6.71 5.26
CA ILE A 108 9.09 -7.06 3.82
C ILE A 108 7.72 -6.61 3.29
N ALA A 109 6.64 -6.91 4.02
CA ALA A 109 5.30 -6.51 3.61
C ALA A 109 5.16 -4.99 3.43
N THR A 110 5.82 -4.19 4.27
CA THR A 110 5.84 -2.73 4.11
C THR A 110 6.69 -2.26 2.93
N LEU A 111 7.77 -2.99 2.60
CA LEU A 111 8.66 -2.65 1.50
C LEU A 111 8.04 -2.91 0.12
N ILE A 112 7.37 -4.06 -0.05
CA ILE A 112 6.78 -4.47 -1.33
C ILE A 112 5.28 -4.18 -1.45
N GLY A 113 4.66 -3.74 -0.34
CA GLY A 113 3.22 -3.53 -0.22
C GLY A 113 2.47 -4.76 0.33
N PRO A 114 1.55 -4.56 1.29
CA PRO A 114 0.90 -5.67 1.99
C PRO A 114 0.07 -6.57 1.07
N ARG A 115 -0.53 -6.00 0.02
CA ARG A 115 -1.33 -6.76 -0.94
C ARG A 115 -0.45 -7.60 -1.87
N VAL A 116 0.65 -7.05 -2.35
CA VAL A 116 1.65 -7.77 -3.17
C VAL A 116 2.25 -8.91 -2.35
N PHE A 117 2.61 -8.64 -1.09
CA PHE A 117 3.10 -9.65 -0.15
C PHE A 117 2.09 -10.80 0.04
N MET A 118 0.82 -10.48 0.32
CA MET A 118 -0.22 -11.50 0.50
C MET A 118 -0.47 -12.31 -0.79
N ASN A 119 -0.47 -11.68 -1.94
CA ASN A 119 -0.62 -12.36 -3.22
C ASN A 119 0.57 -13.29 -3.49
N PHE A 120 1.79 -12.88 -3.14
CA PHE A 120 2.99 -13.70 -3.23
C PHE A 120 2.92 -14.92 -2.28
N VAL A 121 2.60 -14.70 -1.00
CA VAL A 121 2.50 -15.78 0.00
C VAL A 121 1.38 -16.78 -0.34
N THR A 122 0.26 -16.30 -0.88
CA THR A 122 -0.86 -17.16 -1.27
C THR A 122 -0.70 -17.79 -2.66
N GLY A 123 0.35 -17.43 -3.41
CA GLY A 123 0.58 -17.92 -4.78
C GLY A 123 -0.50 -17.50 -5.79
N ARG A 124 -1.29 -16.46 -5.50
CA ARG A 124 -2.48 -16.08 -6.26
C ARG A 124 -2.21 -15.84 -7.74
N TYR A 125 -1.05 -15.29 -8.08
CA TYR A 125 -0.68 -14.93 -9.45
C TYR A 125 0.46 -15.80 -10.03
N HIS A 126 0.74 -16.94 -9.40
CA HIS A 126 1.70 -17.92 -9.96
C HIS A 126 1.25 -18.44 -11.33
N SER A 127 -0.06 -18.56 -11.53
CA SER A 127 -0.66 -18.75 -12.87
C SER A 127 -1.32 -17.44 -13.32
N PRO A 128 -1.16 -17.03 -14.58
CA PRO A 128 -1.79 -15.82 -15.10
C PRO A 128 -3.30 -15.87 -14.96
N VAL A 129 -3.89 -14.78 -14.48
CA VAL A 129 -5.35 -14.63 -14.29
C VAL A 129 -5.81 -13.39 -15.04
N GLU A 130 -6.95 -13.49 -15.75
CA GLU A 130 -7.62 -12.35 -16.36
C GLU A 130 -8.59 -11.72 -15.34
N GLU A 131 -8.45 -10.42 -15.12
CA GLU A 131 -9.30 -9.65 -14.22
C GLU A 131 -9.79 -8.37 -14.89
N ASP A 132 -11.07 -8.07 -14.79
CA ASP A 132 -11.60 -6.77 -15.22
C ASP A 132 -11.24 -5.67 -14.23
N ARG A 133 -10.50 -4.67 -14.72
CA ARG A 133 -9.95 -3.61 -13.88
C ARG A 133 -10.11 -2.21 -14.50
N PHE A 134 -10.27 -1.23 -13.62
CA PHE A 134 -10.00 0.17 -13.94
C PHE A 134 -8.50 0.41 -13.84
N VAL A 135 -7.96 1.12 -14.81
CA VAL A 135 -6.55 1.52 -14.85
C VAL A 135 -6.48 3.03 -15.02
N LEU A 136 -5.83 3.68 -14.07
CA LEU A 136 -5.61 5.11 -13.99
C LEU A 136 -4.11 5.39 -14.15
N PHE A 137 -3.75 6.14 -15.18
CA PHE A 137 -2.42 6.71 -15.38
C PHE A 137 -2.44 8.15 -14.90
N VAL A 138 -1.46 8.55 -14.11
CA VAL A 138 -1.31 9.93 -13.61
C VAL A 138 0.12 10.40 -13.84
N ASP A 139 0.31 11.43 -14.64
CA ASP A 139 1.58 12.03 -15.03
C ASP A 139 1.74 13.43 -14.43
N ILE A 140 2.97 13.81 -14.11
CA ILE A 140 3.28 15.15 -13.57
C ILE A 140 3.65 16.08 -14.72
N ALA A 141 2.83 17.10 -14.93
CA ALA A 141 3.01 18.05 -16.02
C ALA A 141 4.31 18.85 -15.90
N GLY A 142 5.12 18.88 -16.99
CA GLY A 142 6.32 19.70 -17.06
C GLY A 142 7.52 19.21 -16.25
N SER A 143 7.52 17.96 -15.83
CA SER A 143 8.59 17.32 -15.04
C SER A 143 9.97 17.42 -15.67
N THR A 144 10.08 17.31 -17.00
CA THR A 144 11.36 17.42 -17.73
C THR A 144 12.01 18.78 -17.54
N GLY A 145 11.29 19.89 -17.78
CA GLY A 145 11.82 21.23 -17.56
C GLY A 145 12.07 21.53 -16.07
N LEU A 146 11.31 20.91 -15.19
CA LEU A 146 11.54 21.00 -13.75
C LEU A 146 12.82 20.27 -13.34
N ALA A 147 13.11 19.12 -13.94
CA ALA A 147 14.33 18.36 -13.70
C ALA A 147 15.60 19.15 -14.10
N GLU A 148 15.54 19.89 -15.21
CA GLU A 148 16.64 20.78 -15.63
C GLU A 148 16.90 21.89 -14.60
N ARG A 149 15.83 22.46 -13.98
CA ARG A 149 15.96 23.52 -12.97
C ARG A 149 16.41 23.03 -11.61
N LEU A 150 15.87 21.91 -11.14
CA LEU A 150 16.11 21.38 -9.78
C LEU A 150 17.33 20.48 -9.68
N GLY A 151 17.85 19.99 -10.81
CA GLY A 151 18.87 18.96 -10.86
C GLY A 151 18.35 17.58 -10.40
N GLY A 152 19.16 16.55 -10.57
CA GLY A 152 18.74 15.15 -10.34
C GLY A 152 18.25 14.85 -8.92
N VAL A 153 18.92 15.36 -7.88
CA VAL A 153 18.48 15.16 -6.49
C VAL A 153 17.24 15.99 -6.16
N GLY A 154 17.16 17.22 -6.70
CA GLY A 154 16.03 18.11 -6.47
C GLY A 154 14.74 17.57 -7.06
N ILE A 155 14.78 17.12 -8.32
CA ILE A 155 13.61 16.52 -8.96
C ILE A 155 13.18 15.23 -8.25
N HIS A 156 14.12 14.38 -7.81
CA HIS A 156 13.78 13.19 -7.07
C HIS A 156 13.02 13.49 -5.76
N ARG A 157 13.45 14.50 -5.00
CA ARG A 157 12.73 14.95 -3.79
C ARG A 157 11.35 15.52 -4.11
N PHE A 158 11.22 16.26 -5.20
CA PHE A 158 9.95 16.80 -5.66
C PHE A 158 8.97 15.66 -6.02
N LEU A 159 9.43 14.67 -6.79
CA LEU A 159 8.64 13.49 -7.16
C LEU A 159 8.23 12.66 -5.93
N ASP A 160 9.18 12.34 -5.04
CA ASP A 160 8.91 11.59 -3.80
C ASP A 160 7.81 12.27 -2.97
N ARG A 161 7.92 13.59 -2.76
CA ARG A 161 6.90 14.33 -2.02
C ARG A 161 5.55 14.37 -2.72
N THR A 162 5.55 14.54 -4.04
CA THR A 162 4.33 14.51 -4.86
C THR A 162 3.67 13.15 -4.76
N PHE A 163 4.39 12.06 -5.02
CA PHE A 163 3.83 10.72 -4.97
C PHE A 163 3.30 10.32 -3.59
N ARG A 164 3.92 10.77 -2.50
CA ARG A 164 3.38 10.54 -1.14
C ARG A 164 1.97 11.11 -1.00
N LEU A 165 1.74 12.36 -1.43
CA LEU A 165 0.42 12.98 -1.39
C LEU A 165 -0.59 12.26 -2.30
N LEU A 166 -0.16 11.85 -3.50
CA LEU A 166 -1.03 11.09 -4.40
C LEU A 166 -1.42 9.74 -3.81
N THR A 167 -0.46 9.05 -3.17
CA THR A 167 -0.69 7.72 -2.58
C THR A 167 -1.69 7.75 -1.42
N GLU A 168 -1.73 8.81 -0.62
CA GLU A 168 -2.75 8.99 0.42
C GLU A 168 -4.16 8.91 -0.20
N SER A 169 -4.39 9.65 -1.30
CA SER A 169 -5.66 9.59 -2.03
C SER A 169 -5.94 8.19 -2.61
N VAL A 170 -4.90 7.48 -3.10
CA VAL A 170 -5.08 6.09 -3.60
C VAL A 170 -5.59 5.17 -2.49
N VAL A 171 -5.00 5.27 -1.30
CA VAL A 171 -5.40 4.46 -0.12
C VAL A 171 -6.84 4.78 0.30
N ASP A 172 -7.20 6.06 0.39
CA ASP A 172 -8.54 6.52 0.79
C ASP A 172 -9.62 5.98 -0.16
N TYR A 173 -9.32 5.94 -1.45
CA TYR A 173 -10.23 5.41 -2.48
C TYR A 173 -10.00 3.93 -2.80
N ARG A 174 -9.26 3.20 -1.96
CA ARG A 174 -9.01 1.75 -2.07
C ARG A 174 -8.39 1.32 -3.40
N GLY A 175 -7.55 2.16 -3.99
CA GLY A 175 -6.75 1.85 -5.17
C GLY A 175 -5.52 1.01 -4.83
N GLU A 176 -4.93 0.43 -5.87
CA GLU A 176 -3.65 -0.27 -5.83
C GLU A 176 -2.66 0.47 -6.70
N VAL A 177 -1.56 0.95 -6.12
CA VAL A 177 -0.43 1.44 -6.90
C VAL A 177 0.25 0.24 -7.54
N LEU A 178 0.33 0.21 -8.86
CA LEU A 178 1.02 -0.83 -9.60
C LEU A 178 2.51 -0.52 -9.72
N ASN A 179 2.83 0.68 -10.17
CA ASN A 179 4.20 1.08 -10.42
C ASN A 179 4.35 2.61 -10.46
N TYR A 180 5.57 3.07 -10.23
CA TYR A 180 6.03 4.42 -10.51
C TYR A 180 7.01 4.34 -11.69
N VAL A 181 6.75 5.05 -12.77
CA VAL A 181 7.56 5.04 -13.99
C VAL A 181 7.98 6.47 -14.31
N GLY A 182 9.19 6.85 -13.88
CA GLY A 182 9.65 8.23 -14.00
C GLY A 182 8.81 9.20 -13.19
N ASP A 183 8.04 10.04 -13.85
CA ASP A 183 7.12 11.04 -13.30
C ASP A 183 5.65 10.58 -13.33
N GLU A 184 5.40 9.33 -13.67
CA GLU A 184 4.08 8.74 -13.77
C GLU A 184 3.82 7.74 -12.65
N VAL A 185 2.58 7.71 -12.13
CA VAL A 185 2.07 6.65 -11.26
C VAL A 185 0.90 5.94 -11.91
N ILE A 186 0.93 4.62 -11.87
CA ILE A 186 -0.11 3.75 -12.41
C ILE A 186 -0.89 3.16 -11.23
N VAL A 187 -2.21 3.38 -11.23
CA VAL A 187 -3.11 2.93 -10.18
C VAL A 187 -4.22 2.07 -10.77
N THR A 188 -4.64 1.05 -10.06
CA THR A 188 -5.70 0.16 -10.54
C THR A 188 -6.73 -0.17 -9.47
N TRP A 189 -7.92 -0.55 -9.90
CA TRP A 189 -9.00 -1.10 -9.08
C TRP A 189 -9.61 -2.30 -9.77
N PRO A 190 -9.86 -3.41 -9.07
CA PRO A 190 -10.81 -4.43 -9.53
C PRO A 190 -12.18 -3.79 -9.77
N GLU A 191 -12.94 -4.25 -10.77
CA GLU A 191 -14.24 -3.69 -11.15
C GLU A 191 -15.15 -3.46 -9.93
N ARG A 192 -15.31 -4.49 -9.10
CA ARG A 192 -16.16 -4.45 -7.89
C ARG A 192 -15.83 -3.32 -6.91
N LEU A 193 -14.59 -2.85 -6.89
CA LEU A 193 -14.16 -1.77 -6.00
C LEU A 193 -14.20 -0.42 -6.71
N GLY A 194 -13.76 -0.36 -7.96
CA GLY A 194 -13.66 0.88 -8.72
C GLY A 194 -15.01 1.41 -9.19
N ALA A 195 -15.97 0.53 -9.49
CA ALA A 195 -17.29 0.92 -9.94
C ALA A 195 -18.10 1.69 -8.90
N VAL A 196 -17.88 1.40 -7.61
CA VAL A 196 -18.62 2.02 -6.50
C VAL A 196 -18.20 3.48 -6.34
N ASP A 197 -19.16 4.39 -6.31
CA ASP A 197 -18.95 5.83 -6.09
C ASP A 197 -17.94 6.48 -7.03
N CYS A 198 -17.71 5.95 -8.21
CA CYS A 198 -16.73 6.45 -9.17
C CYS A 198 -15.33 6.60 -8.54
N ARG A 199 -14.90 5.66 -7.70
CA ARG A 199 -13.66 5.78 -6.91
C ARG A 199 -12.44 6.21 -7.70
N PRO A 200 -12.13 5.66 -8.90
CA PRO A 200 -10.98 6.10 -9.68
C PRO A 200 -11.01 7.58 -10.04
N LEU A 201 -12.19 8.10 -10.41
CA LEU A 201 -12.37 9.51 -10.75
C LEU A 201 -12.27 10.41 -9.52
N ARG A 202 -12.94 10.02 -8.42
CA ARG A 202 -12.85 10.75 -7.15
C ARG A 202 -11.43 10.75 -6.60
N CYS A 203 -10.69 9.66 -6.77
CA CYS A 203 -9.29 9.56 -6.40
C CYS A 203 -8.46 10.61 -7.14
N PHE A 204 -8.60 10.72 -8.46
CA PHE A 204 -7.88 11.71 -9.25
C PHE A 204 -8.22 13.16 -8.83
N VAL A 205 -9.48 13.45 -8.58
CA VAL A 205 -9.90 14.78 -8.08
C VAL A 205 -9.34 15.03 -6.67
N ALA A 206 -9.33 14.04 -5.79
CA ALA A 206 -8.73 14.16 -4.47
C ALA A 206 -7.20 14.39 -4.54
N MET A 207 -6.51 13.73 -5.46
CA MET A 207 -5.08 13.97 -5.74
C MET A 207 -4.83 15.43 -6.13
N ARG A 208 -5.63 16.00 -7.06
CA ARG A 208 -5.51 17.41 -7.46
C ARG A 208 -5.74 18.34 -6.29
N ASN A 209 -6.76 18.08 -5.50
CA ASN A 209 -7.10 18.90 -4.32
C ASN A 209 -5.99 18.83 -3.25
N ALA A 210 -5.38 17.67 -3.03
CA ALA A 210 -4.26 17.50 -2.11
C ALA A 210 -3.04 18.31 -2.55
N LEU A 211 -2.70 18.26 -3.85
CA LEU A 211 -1.61 19.06 -4.41
C LEU A 211 -1.89 20.57 -4.32
N GLN A 212 -3.12 20.98 -4.57
CA GLN A 212 -3.51 22.40 -4.46
C GLN A 212 -3.40 22.90 -3.01
N LYS A 213 -3.83 22.11 -2.03
CA LYS A 213 -3.66 22.42 -0.60
C LYS A 213 -2.19 22.52 -0.20
N ALA A 214 -1.34 21.67 -0.77
CA ALA A 214 0.09 21.65 -0.51
C ALA A 214 0.88 22.69 -1.32
N ALA A 215 0.25 23.40 -2.28
CA ALA A 215 0.90 24.35 -3.19
C ALA A 215 1.82 25.38 -2.48
N PRO A 216 1.44 26.02 -1.37
CA PRO A 216 2.31 26.99 -0.70
C PRO A 216 3.60 26.37 -0.13
N GLN A 217 3.58 25.07 0.17
CA GLN A 217 4.75 24.35 0.66
C GLN A 217 5.69 23.96 -0.50
N PHE A 218 5.11 23.51 -1.61
CA PHE A 218 5.87 23.20 -2.82
C PHE A 218 6.55 24.43 -3.41
N GLU A 219 5.83 25.54 -3.45
CA GLU A 219 6.38 26.82 -3.95
C GLU A 219 7.58 27.26 -3.11
N ARG A 220 7.48 27.18 -1.77
CA ARG A 220 8.60 27.56 -0.87
C ARG A 220 9.81 26.64 -0.98
N GLU A 221 9.59 25.36 -1.20
CA GLU A 221 10.69 24.37 -1.17
C GLU A 221 11.32 24.17 -2.55
N PHE A 222 10.53 24.20 -3.62
CA PHE A 222 10.96 23.87 -4.98
C PHE A 222 10.79 25.00 -6.00
N GLY A 223 10.11 26.08 -5.63
CA GLY A 223 9.76 27.16 -6.58
C GLY A 223 8.83 26.68 -7.69
N ALA A 224 8.03 25.63 -7.44
CA ALA A 224 7.10 25.07 -8.40
C ALA A 224 6.03 24.24 -7.68
N VAL A 225 4.80 24.28 -8.21
CA VAL A 225 3.67 23.47 -7.72
C VAL A 225 3.40 22.33 -8.70
N PRO A 226 3.34 21.06 -8.25
CA PRO A 226 3.07 19.94 -9.13
C PRO A 226 1.64 20.04 -9.69
N GLN A 227 1.52 19.87 -10.99
CA GLN A 227 0.25 19.72 -11.68
C GLN A 227 0.20 18.31 -12.27
N ILE A 228 -0.94 17.65 -12.17
CA ILE A 228 -1.11 16.30 -12.68
C ILE A 228 -2.09 16.26 -13.82
N ARG A 229 -1.82 15.35 -14.74
CA ARG A 229 -2.69 14.92 -15.83
C ARG A 229 -2.96 13.45 -15.68
N GLY A 230 -3.96 12.94 -16.37
CA GLY A 230 -4.21 11.50 -16.27
C GLY A 230 -5.22 10.98 -17.25
N SER A 231 -5.35 9.67 -17.24
CA SER A 231 -6.32 8.95 -18.02
C SER A 231 -6.91 7.80 -17.24
N LEU A 232 -8.16 7.47 -17.53
CA LEU A 232 -8.85 6.31 -16.97
C LEU A 232 -9.40 5.43 -18.08
N HIS A 233 -9.04 4.16 -18.04
CA HIS A 233 -9.62 3.14 -18.90
C HIS A 233 -10.08 1.92 -18.11
N PHE A 234 -10.96 1.11 -18.69
CA PHE A 234 -11.49 -0.12 -18.09
C PHE A 234 -11.47 -1.25 -19.10
N GLY A 235 -11.12 -2.44 -18.65
CA GLY A 235 -11.20 -3.67 -19.41
C GLY A 235 -10.37 -4.80 -18.80
N PRO A 236 -10.24 -5.93 -19.53
CA PRO A 236 -9.53 -7.10 -19.06
C PRO A 236 -8.02 -6.86 -19.00
N VAL A 237 -7.44 -7.21 -17.84
CA VAL A 237 -6.00 -7.15 -17.57
C VAL A 237 -5.54 -8.56 -17.19
N ILE A 238 -4.47 -9.02 -17.81
CA ILE A 238 -3.82 -10.28 -17.43
C ILE A 238 -2.82 -9.96 -16.32
N VAL A 239 -3.03 -10.54 -15.15
CA VAL A 239 -2.16 -10.40 -13.99
C VAL A 239 -1.45 -11.72 -13.76
N GLY A 240 -0.13 -11.70 -13.74
CA GLY A 240 0.67 -12.89 -13.55
C GLY A 240 2.10 -12.58 -13.14
N GLU A 241 2.79 -13.59 -12.63
CA GLU A 241 4.20 -13.52 -12.28
C GLU A 241 5.05 -13.75 -13.54
N ILE A 242 6.04 -12.90 -13.76
CA ILE A 242 7.02 -13.02 -14.87
C ILE A 242 8.42 -12.85 -14.31
N GLY A 243 9.35 -13.66 -14.81
CA GLY A 243 10.78 -13.59 -14.55
C GLY A 243 11.27 -14.64 -13.56
N ASP A 244 12.43 -15.25 -13.86
CA ASP A 244 13.05 -16.29 -13.03
C ASP A 244 14.02 -15.70 -11.99
N VAL A 245 14.85 -14.73 -12.41
CA VAL A 245 15.89 -14.14 -11.54
C VAL A 245 15.31 -13.11 -10.58
N LYS A 246 14.31 -12.37 -11.02
CA LYS A 246 13.57 -11.39 -10.23
C LYS A 246 12.08 -11.51 -10.59
N PRO A 247 11.35 -12.42 -9.97
CA PRO A 247 9.92 -12.53 -10.17
C PRO A 247 9.21 -11.23 -9.83
N ALA A 248 8.32 -10.80 -10.72
CA ALA A 248 7.50 -9.61 -10.51
C ALA A 248 6.06 -9.89 -10.97
N ILE A 249 5.09 -9.42 -10.20
CA ILE A 249 3.69 -9.42 -10.64
C ILE A 249 3.53 -8.29 -11.64
N VAL A 250 3.18 -8.65 -12.88
CA VAL A 250 2.97 -7.70 -13.96
C VAL A 250 1.53 -7.71 -14.44
N PHE A 251 1.11 -6.54 -14.90
CA PHE A 251 -0.22 -6.28 -15.43
C PHE A 251 -0.09 -6.01 -16.91
N ASN A 252 -0.59 -6.94 -17.72
CA ASN A 252 -0.53 -6.88 -19.16
C ASN A 252 -1.91 -6.82 -19.79
N GLY A 253 -1.99 -6.27 -20.99
CA GLY A 253 -3.23 -6.23 -21.76
C GLY A 253 -3.35 -4.95 -22.59
N ASP A 254 -4.27 -4.96 -23.56
CA ASP A 254 -4.59 -3.80 -24.38
C ASP A 254 -5.10 -2.61 -23.55
N VAL A 255 -5.70 -2.90 -22.38
CA VAL A 255 -6.16 -1.89 -21.42
C VAL A 255 -5.03 -0.99 -20.93
N MET A 256 -3.87 -1.56 -20.61
CA MET A 256 -2.70 -0.80 -20.18
C MET A 256 -2.20 0.13 -21.28
N ASN A 257 -2.05 -0.42 -22.48
CA ASN A 257 -1.62 0.35 -23.66
C ASN A 257 -2.62 1.45 -24.03
N THR A 258 -3.92 1.17 -23.92
CA THR A 258 -4.97 2.14 -24.20
C THR A 258 -4.98 3.26 -23.17
N ALA A 259 -4.85 2.94 -21.88
CA ALA A 259 -4.76 3.94 -20.81
C ALA A 259 -3.54 4.85 -20.99
N ALA A 260 -2.37 4.30 -21.28
CA ALA A 260 -1.15 5.08 -21.55
C ALA A 260 -1.33 6.05 -22.73
N ARG A 261 -1.93 5.59 -23.83
CA ARG A 261 -2.19 6.45 -25.00
C ARG A 261 -3.24 7.53 -24.72
N LEU A 262 -4.23 7.25 -23.89
CA LEU A 262 -5.18 8.27 -23.42
C LEU A 262 -4.47 9.31 -22.54
N GLU A 263 -3.49 8.90 -21.71
CA GLU A 263 -2.69 9.85 -20.94
C GLU A 263 -1.93 10.80 -21.87
N GLU A 264 -1.24 10.30 -22.90
CA GLU A 264 -0.56 11.13 -23.92
C GLU A 264 -1.51 12.15 -24.55
N LEU A 265 -2.75 11.76 -24.84
CA LEU A 265 -3.78 12.64 -25.42
C LEU A 265 -4.31 13.64 -24.40
N SER A 266 -4.34 13.31 -23.11
CA SER A 266 -4.81 14.20 -22.04
C SER A 266 -4.03 15.51 -21.97
N ARG A 267 -2.79 15.52 -22.47
CA ARG A 267 -1.92 16.70 -22.58
C ARG A 267 -2.49 17.79 -23.47
N LYS A 268 -3.42 17.43 -24.37
CA LYS A 268 -4.02 18.34 -25.37
C LYS A 268 -5.44 18.79 -24.99
N VAL A 269 -5.92 18.36 -23.83
CA VAL A 269 -7.30 18.61 -23.40
C VAL A 269 -7.32 19.53 -22.18
N ASP A 270 -8.24 20.48 -22.18
CA ASP A 270 -8.49 21.33 -21.02
C ASP A 270 -8.86 20.48 -19.81
N GLY A 271 -8.24 20.78 -18.65
CA GLY A 271 -8.40 19.97 -17.45
C GLY A 271 -7.46 18.76 -17.36
N GLY A 272 -6.76 18.39 -18.45
CA GLY A 272 -5.70 17.38 -18.43
C GLY A 272 -6.13 15.98 -18.03
N PHE A 273 -7.41 15.59 -18.23
CA PHE A 273 -7.89 14.26 -17.87
C PHE A 273 -8.87 13.70 -18.90
N LEU A 274 -8.63 12.45 -19.27
CA LEU A 274 -9.48 11.71 -20.20
C LEU A 274 -9.96 10.38 -19.57
N ALA A 275 -11.24 10.09 -19.67
CA ALA A 275 -11.76 8.77 -19.35
C ALA A 275 -12.42 8.14 -20.58
N SER A 276 -12.22 6.83 -20.78
CA SER A 276 -12.93 6.13 -21.82
C SER A 276 -14.42 5.96 -21.47
N ARG A 277 -15.30 5.93 -22.45
CA ARG A 277 -16.70 5.58 -22.23
C ARG A 277 -16.87 4.18 -21.64
N ALA A 278 -15.97 3.25 -21.96
CA ALA A 278 -15.94 1.92 -21.36
C ALA A 278 -15.77 1.99 -19.82
N ALA A 279 -14.90 2.87 -19.33
CA ALA A 279 -14.75 3.09 -17.88
C ALA A 279 -16.00 3.77 -17.29
N MET A 280 -16.54 4.77 -17.97
CA MET A 280 -17.73 5.49 -17.48
C MET A 280 -18.95 4.60 -17.36
N ALA A 281 -19.14 3.66 -18.30
CA ALA A 281 -20.28 2.73 -18.33
C ALA A 281 -20.28 1.70 -17.18
N ARG A 282 -19.16 1.54 -16.47
CA ARG A 282 -19.03 0.59 -15.35
C ARG A 282 -19.35 1.19 -13.99
N PHE A 283 -19.47 2.50 -13.90
CA PHE A 283 -19.79 3.14 -12.63
C PHE A 283 -21.25 2.89 -12.23
N THR A 284 -21.46 2.62 -10.94
CA THR A 284 -22.78 2.36 -10.37
C THR A 284 -23.60 3.63 -10.15
N ALA A 285 -22.96 4.79 -10.18
CA ALA A 285 -23.59 6.11 -10.04
C ALA A 285 -22.93 7.11 -10.99
N PRO A 286 -23.62 8.17 -11.41
CA PRO A 286 -23.00 9.22 -12.20
C PRO A 286 -21.89 9.93 -11.40
N PRO A 287 -20.83 10.41 -12.07
CA PRO A 287 -19.80 11.21 -11.42
C PRO A 287 -20.39 12.47 -10.76
N PRO A 288 -19.91 12.86 -9.56
CA PRO A 288 -20.43 14.02 -8.85
C PRO A 288 -19.88 15.36 -9.36
N PHE A 289 -19.28 15.39 -10.54
CA PHE A 289 -18.69 16.57 -11.19
C PHE A 289 -18.99 16.56 -12.69
N PRO A 290 -18.90 17.73 -13.36
CA PRO A 290 -19.19 17.86 -14.78
C PRO A 290 -18.27 16.99 -15.64
N VAL A 291 -18.87 16.31 -16.59
CA VAL A 291 -18.17 15.48 -17.59
C VAL A 291 -18.55 15.99 -18.97
N SER A 292 -17.54 16.31 -19.78
CA SER A 292 -17.71 16.77 -21.17
C SER A 292 -17.50 15.63 -22.12
N ASP A 293 -18.42 15.43 -23.04
CA ASP A 293 -18.27 14.47 -24.12
C ASP A 293 -17.30 15.02 -25.16
N LEU A 294 -16.20 14.34 -25.41
CA LEU A 294 -15.19 14.72 -26.39
C LEU A 294 -15.29 13.88 -27.70
N GLY A 295 -16.27 12.96 -27.75
CA GLY A 295 -16.47 12.09 -28.88
C GLY A 295 -15.38 11.05 -29.06
N ARG A 296 -15.16 10.67 -30.32
CA ARG A 296 -14.19 9.64 -30.69
C ARG A 296 -12.85 10.23 -31.02
N LEU A 297 -11.82 9.84 -30.26
CA LEU A 297 -10.44 10.24 -30.53
C LEU A 297 -9.66 9.12 -31.20
N PRO A 298 -8.85 9.44 -32.23
CA PRO A 298 -7.95 8.47 -32.82
C PRO A 298 -6.83 8.11 -31.84
N ILE A 299 -6.59 6.83 -31.67
CA ILE A 299 -5.49 6.30 -30.84
C ILE A 299 -4.54 5.50 -31.73
N ARG A 300 -3.25 5.73 -31.59
CA ARG A 300 -2.21 5.00 -32.33
C ARG A 300 -2.39 3.49 -32.12
N GLY A 301 -2.45 2.71 -33.22
CA GLY A 301 -2.59 1.26 -33.20
C GLY A 301 -4.01 0.72 -32.97
N ARG A 302 -5.04 1.60 -33.01
CA ARG A 302 -6.44 1.21 -33.15
C ARG A 302 -7.04 1.83 -34.41
N VAL A 303 -7.75 1.03 -35.19
CA VAL A 303 -8.39 1.47 -36.44
C VAL A 303 -9.60 2.37 -36.12
N ASP A 304 -10.38 2.02 -35.11
CA ASP A 304 -11.68 2.65 -34.84
C ASP A 304 -11.65 3.80 -33.82
N GLY A 305 -10.46 4.16 -33.28
CA GLY A 305 -10.37 5.15 -32.21
C GLY A 305 -11.10 4.71 -30.92
N ILE A 306 -11.28 5.63 -29.97
CA ILE A 306 -11.96 5.36 -28.70
C ILE A 306 -12.85 6.55 -28.32
N ASP A 307 -14.06 6.25 -27.83
CA ASP A 307 -14.98 7.26 -27.33
C ASP A 307 -14.54 7.68 -25.91
N VAL A 308 -14.34 8.98 -25.70
CA VAL A 308 -13.80 9.53 -24.46
C VAL A 308 -14.62 10.71 -23.96
N VAL A 309 -14.46 10.92 -22.65
CA VAL A 309 -14.99 12.07 -21.96
C VAL A 309 -13.86 12.78 -21.21
N GLY A 310 -13.94 14.10 -21.14
CA GLY A 310 -13.07 14.93 -20.30
C GLY A 310 -13.73 15.23 -18.97
N ILE A 311 -12.91 15.35 -17.92
CA ILE A 311 -13.38 15.87 -16.63
C ILE A 311 -12.90 17.29 -16.53
N GLY A 312 -13.85 18.24 -16.46
CA GLY A 312 -13.55 19.65 -16.30
C GLY A 312 -12.75 19.95 -15.03
N ALA A 313 -12.09 21.11 -15.00
CA ALA A 313 -11.52 21.61 -13.76
C ALA A 313 -12.67 21.74 -12.75
N VAL A 314 -12.60 20.97 -11.66
CA VAL A 314 -13.47 21.21 -10.49
C VAL A 314 -12.98 22.53 -9.91
N ALA A 315 -13.80 23.57 -10.02
CA ALA A 315 -13.54 24.90 -9.50
C ALA A 315 -13.32 24.88 -7.99
#